data_0f53d15611077d1d918e9e0ed5868233
#
_entry.id   0f53d15611077d1d918e9e0ed5868233
#
_cell.length_a   1.000
_cell.length_b   1.000
_cell.length_c   1.000
_cell.angle_alpha   90.00
_cell.angle_beta   90.00
_cell.angle_gamma   90.00
#
_symmetry.space_group_name_H-M   'P 1'
#
loop_
_entity.id
_entity.type
_entity.pdbx_description
1 polymer ?
#
loop_
_entity_poly.entity_id
_entity_poly.type
_entity_poly.pdbx_seq_one_letter_code
_entity_poly.pdbx_strand_id
1 'polypeptide(L)'
;MERKVRVAQYGAGKMSIYTMRYVYEKGGEIVAAIDINPNVIGKDIGEVMGTENKGVKVETVENAEKVLKETHPDIVIVTTMSLIKDVEDALTLCAKLGINAITTCEEAFFPANSNPQITNKLDEIAKTTNCTITGSGYQDIYWGQLISSIAGSTHKITKIKGSSSYNVEDYGIALAQAHGSGLSLEEFDEQVAALDRISDEERNEMINKGEYLPSYMWNVNGWLCAKLGLTVKSQTQKTVPQTYDKDIKSDTLGMVVKAGTATGMSAVVTTETEEGITLETQCIGKVYSEEDFDKNEWTIEGEPNITLIINRPSTVELTCASVVNRIPDVINSKAGYVPTEEMGELNYRIKPLNEYVK
;
A
#
# COMPACT_ATOMS: atom_id res chain seq x y z
N MET A 1 30.21 20.04 -5.06
CA MET A 1 29.44 18.84 -4.63
C MET A 1 28.07 19.01 -5.24
N GLU A 2 27.58 18.00 -5.95
CA GLU A 2 26.19 18.03 -6.45
C GLU A 2 25.21 18.03 -5.26
N ARG A 3 24.10 18.77 -5.42
CA ARG A 3 23.06 18.89 -4.39
C ARG A 3 22.43 17.52 -4.14
N LYS A 4 22.41 17.08 -2.89
CA LYS A 4 21.71 15.85 -2.50
C LYS A 4 20.19 16.01 -2.61
N VAL A 5 19.49 14.91 -2.83
CA VAL A 5 18.01 14.88 -2.68
C VAL A 5 17.69 15.07 -1.20
N ARG A 6 16.85 16.05 -0.90
CA ARG A 6 16.41 16.43 0.44
C ARG A 6 15.05 15.82 0.74
N VAL A 7 14.98 14.98 1.75
CA VAL A 7 13.80 14.20 2.08
C VAL A 7 13.28 14.60 3.47
N ALA A 8 11.98 14.82 3.59
CA ALA A 8 11.34 14.87 4.90
C ALA A 8 10.63 13.55 5.18
N GLN A 9 10.72 13.07 6.43
CA GLN A 9 10.05 11.86 6.91
C GLN A 9 8.83 12.27 7.71
N TYR A 10 7.62 11.86 7.28
CA TYR A 10 6.37 12.05 8.01
C TYR A 10 5.86 10.71 8.52
N GLY A 11 5.88 10.54 9.84
CA GLY A 11 5.77 9.26 10.55
C GLY A 11 7.16 8.72 10.91
N ALA A 12 7.51 8.71 12.21
CA ALA A 12 8.80 8.25 12.74
C ALA A 12 8.68 6.88 13.44
N GLY A 13 7.78 6.01 12.94
CA GLY A 13 7.53 4.66 13.44
C GLY A 13 8.44 3.59 12.82
N LYS A 14 8.00 2.32 12.88
CA LYS A 14 8.75 1.14 12.41
C LYS A 14 9.25 1.26 10.96
N MET A 15 8.41 1.74 10.03
CA MET A 15 8.78 1.88 8.63
C MET A 15 9.86 2.94 8.40
N SER A 16 9.82 4.04 9.15
CA SER A 16 10.74 5.16 8.98
C SER A 16 12.19 4.81 9.25
N ILE A 17 12.45 3.84 10.13
CA ILE A 17 13.80 3.33 10.42
C ILE A 17 14.47 2.86 9.12
N TYR A 18 13.73 2.14 8.28
CA TYR A 18 14.23 1.65 7.00
C TYR A 18 14.26 2.74 5.94
N THR A 19 13.19 3.54 5.79
CA THR A 19 13.16 4.59 4.75
C THR A 19 14.26 5.61 4.96
N MET A 20 14.45 6.13 6.18
CA MET A 20 15.51 7.10 6.47
C MET A 20 16.91 6.50 6.25
N ARG A 21 17.16 5.28 6.72
CA ARG A 21 18.42 4.58 6.48
C ARG A 21 18.69 4.42 4.97
N TYR A 22 17.71 3.95 4.21
CA TYR A 22 17.86 3.73 2.77
C TYR A 22 18.06 5.04 2.01
N VAL A 23 17.43 6.15 2.43
CA VAL A 23 17.69 7.47 1.86
C VAL A 23 19.16 7.85 2.05
N TYR A 24 19.72 7.71 3.25
CA TYR A 24 21.16 7.99 3.47
C TYR A 24 22.07 7.07 2.66
N GLU A 25 21.80 5.77 2.62
CA GLU A 25 22.57 4.79 1.86
C GLU A 25 22.52 5.05 0.35
N LYS A 26 21.44 5.68 -0.15
CA LYS A 26 21.27 6.13 -1.54
C LYS A 26 21.74 7.56 -1.79
N GLY A 27 22.54 8.13 -0.89
CA GLY A 27 23.16 9.45 -1.05
C GLY A 27 22.22 10.63 -0.87
N GLY A 28 20.98 10.42 -0.43
CA GLY A 28 20.06 11.48 -0.01
C GLY A 28 20.36 11.99 1.39
N GLU A 29 19.56 12.94 1.87
CA GLU A 29 19.63 13.44 3.25
C GLU A 29 18.22 13.64 3.81
N ILE A 30 18.02 13.29 5.09
CA ILE A 30 16.81 13.63 5.82
C ILE A 30 16.98 15.03 6.42
N VAL A 31 16.08 15.94 6.08
CA VAL A 31 16.13 17.35 6.49
C VAL A 31 15.05 17.73 7.50
N ALA A 32 14.03 16.89 7.65
CA ALA A 32 12.96 17.03 8.63
C ALA A 32 12.39 15.65 8.99
N ALA A 33 11.87 15.53 10.20
CA ALA A 33 11.09 14.38 10.64
C ALA A 33 9.92 14.85 11.49
N ILE A 34 8.74 14.25 11.29
CA ILE A 34 7.47 14.69 11.89
C ILE A 34 6.73 13.47 12.42
N ASP A 35 6.19 13.53 13.63
CA ASP A 35 5.36 12.46 14.21
C ASP A 35 4.37 13.02 15.25
N ILE A 36 3.37 12.22 15.62
CA ILE A 36 2.43 12.50 16.72
C ILE A 36 2.81 11.77 18.00
N ASN A 37 3.70 10.78 17.94
CA ASN A 37 4.04 9.91 19.07
C ASN A 37 4.98 10.64 20.04
N PRO A 38 4.54 10.92 21.29
CA PRO A 38 5.35 11.64 22.27
C PRO A 38 6.65 10.93 22.62
N ASN A 39 6.74 9.61 22.39
CA ASN A 39 7.94 8.83 22.70
C ASN A 39 9.09 9.05 21.70
N VAL A 40 8.83 9.64 20.53
CA VAL A 40 9.85 9.93 19.50
C VAL A 40 10.03 11.43 19.28
N ILE A 41 9.05 12.26 19.60
CA ILE A 41 9.14 13.73 19.48
C ILE A 41 10.32 14.26 20.29
N GLY A 42 11.11 15.15 19.67
CA GLY A 42 12.31 15.76 20.26
C GLY A 42 13.57 14.91 20.19
N LYS A 43 13.46 13.60 19.87
CA LYS A 43 14.62 12.75 19.65
C LYS A 43 15.29 13.06 18.32
N ASP A 44 16.58 12.84 18.25
CA ASP A 44 17.32 12.84 16.99
C ASP A 44 16.94 11.62 16.15
N ILE A 45 16.81 11.78 14.83
CA ILE A 45 16.47 10.66 13.94
C ILE A 45 17.53 9.57 13.94
N GLY A 46 18.78 9.87 14.27
CA GLY A 46 19.84 8.88 14.50
C GLY A 46 19.49 7.97 15.67
N GLU A 47 18.94 8.52 16.77
CA GLU A 47 18.46 7.74 17.91
C GLU A 47 17.26 6.83 17.50
N VAL A 48 16.33 7.36 16.70
CA VAL A 48 15.19 6.60 16.17
C VAL A 48 15.66 5.43 15.30
N MET A 49 16.69 5.63 14.47
CA MET A 49 17.29 4.59 13.62
C MET A 49 18.24 3.65 14.35
N GLY A 50 18.60 3.94 15.62
CA GLY A 50 19.64 3.20 16.34
C GLY A 50 21.06 3.44 15.81
N THR A 51 21.35 4.65 15.31
CA THR A 51 22.66 5.08 14.74
C THR A 51 23.19 6.32 15.48
N GLU A 52 24.33 6.87 15.01
CA GLU A 52 24.81 8.16 15.47
C GLU A 52 23.85 9.30 15.15
N ASN A 53 23.88 10.38 15.95
CA ASN A 53 23.05 11.57 15.75
C ASN A 53 23.24 12.16 14.34
N LYS A 54 22.13 12.55 13.74
CA LYS A 54 22.08 13.18 12.41
C LYS A 54 21.85 14.69 12.46
N GLY A 55 21.56 15.23 13.64
CA GLY A 55 21.28 16.66 13.84
C GLY A 55 19.88 17.09 13.43
N VAL A 56 18.98 16.13 13.15
CA VAL A 56 17.58 16.36 12.81
C VAL A 56 16.71 15.77 13.92
N LYS A 57 15.89 16.60 14.56
CA LYS A 57 14.95 16.18 15.59
C LYS A 57 13.59 15.89 15.00
N VAL A 58 12.88 14.94 15.60
CA VAL A 58 11.48 14.67 15.28
C VAL A 58 10.62 15.79 15.87
N GLU A 59 9.89 16.49 15.02
CA GLU A 59 8.97 17.57 15.36
C GLU A 59 7.54 17.05 15.48
N THR A 60 6.67 17.84 16.12
CA THR A 60 5.25 17.52 16.24
C THR A 60 4.50 17.84 14.93
N VAL A 61 3.34 17.21 14.72
CA VAL A 61 2.48 17.47 13.55
C VAL A 61 2.01 18.94 13.50
N GLU A 62 1.81 19.58 14.65
CA GLU A 62 1.43 21.00 14.74
C GLU A 62 2.51 21.92 14.15
N ASN A 63 3.76 21.48 14.17
CA ASN A 63 4.89 22.21 13.59
C ASN A 63 5.17 21.84 12.13
N ALA A 64 4.47 20.86 11.56
CA ALA A 64 4.78 20.28 10.25
C ALA A 64 4.89 21.34 9.14
N GLU A 65 3.91 22.23 9.02
CA GLU A 65 3.90 23.28 8.00
C GLU A 65 5.12 24.19 8.11
N LYS A 66 5.45 24.63 9.34
CA LYS A 66 6.60 25.48 9.60
C LYS A 66 7.91 24.78 9.22
N VAL A 67 8.07 23.54 9.67
CA VAL A 67 9.30 22.75 9.45
C VAL A 67 9.51 22.47 7.97
N LEU A 68 8.46 22.09 7.24
CA LEU A 68 8.55 21.84 5.80
C LEU A 68 8.87 23.11 5.01
N LYS A 69 8.31 24.27 5.41
CA LYS A 69 8.66 25.59 4.82
C LYS A 69 10.10 26.01 5.08
N GLU A 70 10.64 25.73 6.28
CA GLU A 70 12.01 26.11 6.64
C GLU A 70 13.06 25.19 6.03
N THR A 71 12.74 23.90 5.90
CA THR A 71 13.69 22.89 5.43
C THR A 71 13.65 22.67 3.92
N HIS A 72 12.61 23.10 3.21
CA HIS A 72 12.47 22.95 1.75
C HIS A 72 12.88 21.57 1.22
N PRO A 73 12.21 20.46 1.63
CA PRO A 73 12.51 19.16 1.09
C PRO A 73 12.08 19.04 -0.39
N ASP A 74 12.78 18.22 -1.16
CA ASP A 74 12.40 17.89 -2.53
C ASP A 74 11.19 16.93 -2.55
N ILE A 75 11.06 16.12 -1.50
CA ILE A 75 10.01 15.13 -1.34
C ILE A 75 9.75 14.79 0.13
N VAL A 76 8.50 14.49 0.47
CA VAL A 76 8.09 13.94 1.76
C VAL A 76 7.76 12.46 1.61
N ILE A 77 8.31 11.60 2.47
CA ILE A 77 7.89 10.19 2.61
C ILE A 77 6.89 10.13 3.77
N VAL A 78 5.66 9.68 3.50
CA VAL A 78 4.60 9.53 4.51
C VAL A 78 4.41 8.06 4.86
N THR A 79 4.67 7.69 6.13
CA THR A 79 4.60 6.29 6.61
C THR A 79 3.75 6.16 7.86
N THR A 80 2.56 6.73 7.86
CA THR A 80 1.72 6.82 9.07
C THR A 80 0.60 5.79 9.13
N MET A 81 -0.22 5.69 8.09
CA MET A 81 -1.47 4.92 8.07
C MET A 81 -1.68 4.23 6.73
N SER A 82 -2.65 3.30 6.66
CA SER A 82 -2.95 2.46 5.50
C SER A 82 -4.13 2.95 4.65
N LEU A 83 -4.93 3.89 5.16
CA LEU A 83 -6.10 4.42 4.46
C LEU A 83 -5.84 5.84 3.96
N ILE A 84 -6.32 6.14 2.75
CA ILE A 84 -6.09 7.46 2.12
C ILE A 84 -6.66 8.62 2.95
N LYS A 85 -7.82 8.41 3.60
CA LYS A 85 -8.44 9.40 4.48
C LYS A 85 -7.59 9.74 5.72
N ASP A 86 -6.82 8.77 6.21
CA ASP A 86 -6.00 8.95 7.42
C ASP A 86 -4.65 9.63 7.11
N VAL A 87 -4.23 9.64 5.84
CA VAL A 87 -3.03 10.35 5.37
C VAL A 87 -3.38 11.62 4.59
N GLU A 88 -4.66 11.93 4.41
CA GLU A 88 -5.16 13.06 3.60
C GLU A 88 -4.56 14.38 4.06
N ASP A 89 -4.56 14.66 5.36
CA ASP A 89 -4.06 15.94 5.90
C ASP A 89 -2.56 16.12 5.60
N ALA A 90 -1.75 15.07 5.79
CA ALA A 90 -0.32 15.10 5.50
C ALA A 90 -0.05 15.32 4.00
N LEU A 91 -0.76 14.58 3.12
CA LEU A 91 -0.63 14.72 1.67
C LEU A 91 -1.15 16.08 1.18
N THR A 92 -2.26 16.57 1.75
CA THR A 92 -2.82 17.90 1.44
C THR A 92 -1.85 19.01 1.84
N LEU A 93 -1.18 18.88 2.99
CA LEU A 93 -0.14 19.84 3.43
C LEU A 93 1.01 19.87 2.43
N CYS A 94 1.54 18.70 2.05
CA CYS A 94 2.61 18.61 1.04
C CYS A 94 2.18 19.25 -0.28
N ALA A 95 1.00 18.90 -0.78
CA ALA A 95 0.44 19.43 -2.01
C ALA A 95 0.30 20.97 -1.95
N LYS A 96 -0.27 21.54 -0.88
CA LYS A 96 -0.41 23.00 -0.70
C LYS A 96 0.93 23.74 -0.66
N LEU A 97 1.98 23.10 -0.18
CA LEU A 97 3.33 23.66 -0.13
C LEU A 97 4.12 23.47 -1.44
N GLY A 98 3.55 22.78 -2.43
CA GLY A 98 4.23 22.46 -3.69
C GLY A 98 5.39 21.47 -3.50
N ILE A 99 5.32 20.60 -2.49
CA ILE A 99 6.34 19.61 -2.18
C ILE A 99 5.84 18.24 -2.64
N ASN A 100 6.66 17.51 -3.40
CA ASN A 100 6.34 16.15 -3.80
C ASN A 100 6.11 15.25 -2.58
N ALA A 101 5.20 14.27 -2.69
CA ALA A 101 5.02 13.31 -1.61
C ALA A 101 4.80 11.89 -2.14
N ILE A 102 5.39 10.93 -1.43
CA ILE A 102 5.19 9.50 -1.64
C ILE A 102 4.79 8.85 -0.33
N THR A 103 3.76 8.00 -0.37
CA THR A 103 3.27 7.33 0.84
C THR A 103 3.30 5.81 0.71
N THR A 104 3.52 5.14 1.84
CA THR A 104 3.38 3.68 1.97
C THR A 104 1.94 3.23 2.20
N CYS A 105 0.99 4.16 2.29
CA CYS A 105 -0.43 3.89 2.46
C CYS A 105 -0.91 2.93 1.35
N GLU A 106 -1.42 1.77 1.72
CA GLU A 106 -1.81 0.73 0.76
C GLU A 106 -2.94 1.20 -0.15
N GLU A 107 -3.94 1.91 0.40
CA GLU A 107 -5.04 2.45 -0.41
C GLU A 107 -4.56 3.49 -1.43
N ALA A 108 -3.50 4.24 -1.11
CA ALA A 108 -2.94 5.28 -1.97
C ALA A 108 -2.25 4.76 -3.25
N PHE A 109 -2.13 3.44 -3.42
CA PHE A 109 -1.56 2.83 -4.62
C PHE A 109 -2.37 3.15 -5.89
N PHE A 110 -3.70 3.08 -5.80
CA PHE A 110 -4.62 3.45 -6.89
C PHE A 110 -5.95 3.97 -6.33
N PRO A 111 -5.94 5.06 -5.54
CA PRO A 111 -7.08 5.46 -4.72
C PRO A 111 -8.25 6.02 -5.52
N ALA A 112 -8.07 6.39 -6.78
CA ALA A 112 -9.17 6.79 -7.65
C ALA A 112 -10.26 5.71 -7.76
N ASN A 113 -9.90 4.45 -7.53
CA ASN A 113 -10.79 3.29 -7.59
C ASN A 113 -11.55 3.04 -6.27
N SER A 114 -11.07 3.56 -5.13
CA SER A 114 -11.68 3.36 -3.80
C SER A 114 -12.14 4.65 -3.13
N ASN A 115 -11.51 5.77 -3.44
CA ASN A 115 -11.83 7.08 -2.88
C ASN A 115 -11.55 8.22 -3.90
N PRO A 116 -12.38 8.35 -4.94
CA PRO A 116 -12.18 9.35 -5.98
C PRO A 116 -12.26 10.79 -5.46
N GLN A 117 -12.99 11.05 -4.37
CA GLN A 117 -13.14 12.41 -3.83
C GLN A 117 -11.82 12.95 -3.29
N ILE A 118 -11.15 12.19 -2.42
CA ILE A 118 -9.84 12.58 -1.88
C ILE A 118 -8.79 12.62 -2.99
N THR A 119 -8.81 11.64 -3.90
CA THR A 119 -7.87 11.58 -5.02
C THR A 119 -7.97 12.81 -5.91
N ASN A 120 -9.19 13.20 -6.33
CA ASN A 120 -9.41 14.39 -7.16
C ASN A 120 -8.99 15.68 -6.44
N LYS A 121 -9.30 15.81 -5.14
CA LYS A 121 -8.88 16.94 -4.32
C LYS A 121 -7.35 17.08 -4.28
N LEU A 122 -6.64 15.98 -4.03
CA LEU A 122 -5.18 15.98 -4.00
C LEU A 122 -4.58 16.31 -5.38
N ASP A 123 -5.15 15.73 -6.44
CA ASP A 123 -4.75 15.96 -7.82
C ASP A 123 -4.86 17.44 -8.22
N GLU A 124 -6.01 18.07 -7.94
CA GLU A 124 -6.24 19.49 -8.22
C GLU A 124 -5.25 20.40 -7.49
N ILE A 125 -5.04 20.16 -6.19
CA ILE A 125 -4.08 20.97 -5.41
C ILE A 125 -2.67 20.77 -5.96
N ALA A 126 -2.23 19.53 -6.17
CA ALA A 126 -0.89 19.21 -6.63
C ALA A 126 -0.61 19.78 -8.04
N LYS A 127 -1.58 19.76 -8.95
CA LYS A 127 -1.48 20.42 -10.27
C LYS A 127 -1.31 21.93 -10.14
N THR A 128 -2.06 22.57 -9.23
CA THR A 128 -2.01 24.01 -9.02
C THR A 128 -0.65 24.46 -8.46
N THR A 129 -0.04 23.64 -7.62
CA THR A 129 1.24 23.96 -6.93
C THR A 129 2.46 23.34 -7.60
N ASN A 130 2.25 22.62 -8.72
CA ASN A 130 3.29 21.97 -9.51
C ASN A 130 4.12 20.93 -8.72
N CYS A 131 3.45 20.03 -8.00
CA CYS A 131 4.09 18.91 -7.32
C CYS A 131 3.39 17.59 -7.63
N THR A 132 4.02 16.46 -7.29
CA THR A 132 3.53 15.11 -7.53
C THR A 132 3.20 14.42 -6.21
N ILE A 133 2.02 13.82 -6.12
CA ILE A 133 1.59 12.98 -5.01
C ILE A 133 1.37 11.56 -5.53
N THR A 134 1.85 10.55 -4.79
CA THR A 134 1.68 9.14 -5.17
C THR A 134 1.71 8.20 -3.97
N GLY A 135 1.17 7.00 -4.15
CA GLY A 135 1.37 5.85 -3.26
C GLY A 135 2.25 4.80 -3.92
N SER A 136 3.13 4.18 -3.15
CA SER A 136 3.99 3.08 -3.60
C SER A 136 4.34 2.17 -2.41
N GLY A 137 5.04 1.08 -2.68
CA GLY A 137 5.49 0.14 -1.67
C GLY A 137 5.56 -1.27 -2.21
N TYR A 138 5.28 -2.26 -1.36
CA TYR A 138 5.23 -3.66 -1.74
C TYR A 138 4.26 -3.90 -2.92
N GLN A 139 3.08 -3.29 -2.86
CA GLN A 139 2.03 -3.41 -3.86
C GLN A 139 2.47 -2.93 -5.25
N ASP A 140 3.28 -1.86 -5.35
CA ASP A 140 3.77 -1.34 -6.62
C ASP A 140 4.52 -2.43 -7.42
N ILE A 141 5.40 -3.16 -6.75
CA ILE A 141 6.21 -4.21 -7.39
C ILE A 141 5.46 -5.54 -7.45
N TYR A 142 5.01 -6.03 -6.30
CA TYR A 142 4.62 -7.43 -6.14
C TYR A 142 3.17 -7.72 -6.51
N TRP A 143 2.33 -6.67 -6.61
CA TRP A 143 0.94 -6.78 -7.07
C TRP A 143 0.71 -6.06 -8.40
N GLY A 144 1.62 -5.19 -8.82
CA GLY A 144 1.52 -4.38 -10.03
C GLY A 144 2.60 -4.68 -11.07
N GLN A 145 3.78 -4.07 -10.93
CA GLN A 145 4.84 -4.05 -11.97
C GLN A 145 5.26 -5.45 -12.41
N LEU A 146 5.50 -6.35 -11.45
CA LEU A 146 5.95 -7.71 -11.74
C LEU A 146 4.89 -8.49 -12.56
N ILE A 147 3.62 -8.32 -12.20
CA ILE A 147 2.50 -8.99 -12.89
C ILE A 147 2.34 -8.44 -14.30
N SER A 148 2.40 -7.12 -14.47
CA SER A 148 2.34 -6.50 -15.80
C SER A 148 3.53 -6.89 -16.68
N SER A 149 4.74 -7.01 -16.11
CA SER A 149 5.93 -7.46 -16.83
C SER A 149 5.80 -8.90 -17.34
N ILE A 150 5.37 -9.83 -16.49
CA ILE A 150 5.21 -11.24 -16.93
C ILE A 150 4.02 -11.39 -17.90
N ALA A 151 2.98 -10.56 -17.79
CA ALA A 151 1.88 -10.51 -18.75
C ALA A 151 2.39 -10.20 -20.17
N GLY A 152 3.40 -9.34 -20.28
CA GLY A 152 4.05 -9.02 -21.57
C GLY A 152 4.74 -10.20 -22.26
N SER A 153 4.98 -11.32 -21.57
CA SER A 153 5.52 -12.56 -22.15
C SER A 153 4.45 -13.57 -22.58
N THR A 154 3.18 -13.24 -22.41
CA THR A 154 2.02 -14.09 -22.73
C THR A 154 1.39 -13.61 -24.03
N HIS A 155 1.18 -14.50 -24.99
CA HIS A 155 0.56 -14.19 -26.29
C HIS A 155 -0.94 -13.88 -26.15
N LYS A 156 -1.64 -14.61 -25.27
CA LYS A 156 -3.07 -14.44 -25.02
C LYS A 156 -3.35 -14.62 -23.54
N ILE A 157 -4.09 -13.69 -22.97
CA ILE A 157 -4.56 -13.74 -21.57
C ILE A 157 -6.06 -13.92 -21.57
N THR A 158 -6.56 -14.83 -20.71
CA THR A 158 -8.00 -15.00 -20.44
C THR A 158 -8.35 -14.65 -19.01
N LYS A 159 -7.42 -14.90 -18.06
CA LYS A 159 -7.62 -14.59 -16.66
C LYS A 159 -6.31 -14.28 -15.95
N ILE A 160 -6.34 -13.35 -15.01
CA ILE A 160 -5.26 -13.08 -14.06
C ILE A 160 -5.79 -13.40 -12.67
N LYS A 161 -5.15 -14.35 -11.97
CA LYS A 161 -5.45 -14.68 -10.58
C LYS A 161 -4.33 -14.22 -9.68
N GLY A 162 -4.66 -13.60 -8.56
CA GLY A 162 -3.69 -13.16 -7.57
C GLY A 162 -4.13 -13.45 -6.14
N SER A 163 -3.23 -13.90 -5.28
CA SER A 163 -3.49 -13.99 -3.86
C SER A 163 -2.26 -13.56 -3.05
N SER A 164 -2.51 -12.83 -1.98
CA SER A 164 -1.50 -12.49 -0.98
C SER A 164 -2.01 -12.90 0.39
N SER A 165 -1.21 -13.63 1.17
CA SER A 165 -1.60 -14.10 2.49
C SER A 165 -0.71 -13.53 3.59
N TYR A 166 -1.29 -13.30 4.76
CA TYR A 166 -0.61 -12.80 5.95
C TYR A 166 -1.24 -13.35 7.22
N ASN A 167 -0.43 -13.46 8.29
CA ASN A 167 -0.92 -13.82 9.61
C ASN A 167 -1.58 -12.62 10.28
N VAL A 168 -2.89 -12.68 10.56
CA VAL A 168 -3.61 -11.59 11.24
C VAL A 168 -3.10 -11.32 12.65
N GLU A 169 -2.48 -12.30 13.30
CA GLU A 169 -1.94 -12.17 14.65
C GLU A 169 -0.76 -11.19 14.73
N ASP A 170 0.01 -11.03 13.65
CA ASP A 170 1.14 -10.09 13.58
C ASP A 170 0.70 -8.62 13.65
N TYR A 171 -0.59 -8.36 13.44
CA TYR A 171 -1.22 -7.04 13.46
C TYR A 171 -2.12 -6.84 14.68
N GLY A 172 -2.20 -7.81 15.58
CA GLY A 172 -2.88 -7.74 16.85
C GLY A 172 -4.33 -8.21 16.87
N ILE A 173 -4.87 -8.33 18.08
CA ILE A 173 -6.18 -8.93 18.36
C ILE A 173 -7.35 -8.26 17.61
N ALA A 174 -7.31 -6.94 17.48
CA ALA A 174 -8.39 -6.20 16.82
C ALA A 174 -8.53 -6.60 15.33
N LEU A 175 -7.42 -6.82 14.62
CA LEU A 175 -7.47 -7.26 13.24
C LEU A 175 -7.94 -8.71 13.13
N ALA A 176 -7.46 -9.61 13.99
CA ALA A 176 -7.90 -11.00 14.02
C ALA A 176 -9.41 -11.12 14.24
N GLN A 177 -9.96 -10.33 15.18
CA GLN A 177 -11.40 -10.26 15.45
C GLN A 177 -12.17 -9.67 14.26
N ALA A 178 -11.69 -8.59 13.68
CA ALA A 178 -12.32 -7.97 12.50
C ALA A 178 -12.34 -8.91 11.28
N HIS A 179 -11.39 -9.87 11.21
CA HIS A 179 -11.38 -10.92 10.19
C HIS A 179 -12.25 -12.13 10.53
N GLY A 180 -12.98 -12.08 11.66
CA GLY A 180 -13.89 -13.13 12.09
C GLY A 180 -13.21 -14.39 12.64
N SER A 181 -11.93 -14.29 13.07
CA SER A 181 -11.22 -15.44 13.63
C SER A 181 -11.90 -15.93 14.91
N GLY A 182 -12.26 -17.21 14.93
CA GLY A 182 -12.95 -17.88 16.03
C GLY A 182 -14.47 -17.93 15.90
N LEU A 183 -15.07 -17.25 14.93
CA LEU A 183 -16.51 -17.29 14.69
C LEU A 183 -16.94 -18.60 14.02
N SER A 184 -18.15 -19.06 14.31
CA SER A 184 -18.83 -20.08 13.49
C SER A 184 -19.07 -19.50 12.07
N LEU A 185 -19.32 -20.36 11.08
CA LEU A 185 -19.58 -19.87 9.73
C LEU A 185 -20.89 -19.05 9.64
N GLU A 186 -21.87 -19.35 10.50
CA GLU A 186 -23.11 -18.58 10.60
C GLU A 186 -22.85 -17.17 11.16
N GLU A 187 -22.13 -17.07 12.28
CA GLU A 187 -21.73 -15.79 12.86
C GLU A 187 -20.83 -14.98 11.92
N PHE A 188 -19.94 -15.65 11.18
CA PHE A 188 -19.12 -15.02 10.16
C PHE A 188 -19.96 -14.38 9.05
N ASP A 189 -20.94 -15.12 8.54
CA ASP A 189 -21.85 -14.60 7.50
C ASP A 189 -22.67 -13.40 7.98
N GLU A 190 -23.06 -13.41 9.25
CA GLU A 190 -23.84 -12.31 9.84
C GLU A 190 -23.00 -11.07 10.18
N GLN A 191 -21.76 -11.24 10.67
CA GLN A 191 -20.96 -10.15 11.24
C GLN A 191 -19.88 -9.63 10.28
N VAL A 192 -19.26 -10.51 9.48
CA VAL A 192 -18.11 -10.17 8.62
C VAL A 192 -18.55 -10.04 7.16
N ALA A 193 -19.35 -10.99 6.65
CA ALA A 193 -19.82 -10.97 5.27
C ALA A 193 -21.15 -10.21 5.08
N ALA A 194 -21.64 -9.50 6.09
CA ALA A 194 -22.92 -8.78 6.03
C ALA A 194 -23.00 -7.78 4.87
N LEU A 195 -21.88 -7.10 4.56
CA LEU A 195 -21.81 -6.13 3.47
C LEU A 195 -21.79 -6.75 2.07
N ASP A 196 -21.63 -8.08 1.95
CA ASP A 196 -21.78 -8.76 0.67
C ASP A 196 -23.26 -8.88 0.23
N ARG A 197 -24.20 -8.53 1.12
CA ARG A 197 -25.65 -8.57 0.87
C ARG A 197 -26.18 -7.31 0.18
N ILE A 198 -25.40 -6.23 0.14
CA ILE A 198 -25.78 -5.03 -0.62
C ILE A 198 -25.56 -5.28 -2.12
N SER A 199 -26.31 -4.54 -2.96
CA SER A 199 -26.09 -4.63 -4.40
C SER A 199 -24.75 -4.03 -4.82
N ASP A 200 -24.26 -4.41 -5.99
CA ASP A 200 -23.00 -3.85 -6.53
C ASP A 200 -23.16 -2.35 -6.81
N GLU A 201 -24.35 -1.90 -7.23
CA GLU A 201 -24.66 -0.49 -7.43
C GLU A 201 -24.58 0.30 -6.12
N GLU A 202 -25.17 -0.20 -5.04
CA GLU A 202 -25.12 0.41 -3.72
C GLU A 202 -23.67 0.45 -3.19
N ARG A 203 -22.93 -0.66 -3.34
CA ARG A 203 -21.51 -0.71 -2.94
C ARG A 203 -20.69 0.35 -3.68
N ASN A 204 -20.85 0.46 -5.00
CA ASN A 204 -20.15 1.44 -5.81
C ASN A 204 -20.51 2.88 -5.41
N GLU A 205 -21.77 3.16 -5.09
CA GLU A 205 -22.18 4.46 -4.55
C GLU A 205 -21.49 4.76 -3.21
N MET A 206 -21.43 3.80 -2.29
CA MET A 206 -20.78 3.96 -0.99
C MET A 206 -19.26 4.19 -1.16
N ILE A 207 -18.60 3.46 -2.08
CA ILE A 207 -17.19 3.68 -2.42
C ILE A 207 -16.99 5.11 -2.93
N ASN A 208 -17.80 5.56 -3.88
CA ASN A 208 -17.70 6.90 -4.45
C ASN A 208 -17.92 8.02 -3.41
N LYS A 209 -18.68 7.75 -2.36
CA LYS A 209 -18.91 8.65 -1.22
C LYS A 209 -17.85 8.54 -0.12
N GLY A 210 -16.93 7.56 -0.21
CA GLY A 210 -15.95 7.26 0.84
C GLY A 210 -16.55 6.60 2.10
N GLU A 211 -17.74 6.02 1.97
CA GLU A 211 -18.49 5.36 3.05
C GLU A 211 -18.20 3.85 3.16
N TYR A 212 -17.57 3.27 2.15
CA TYR A 212 -17.17 1.86 2.10
C TYR A 212 -15.72 1.74 1.66
N LEU A 213 -14.91 1.00 2.42
CA LEU A 213 -13.55 0.66 2.05
C LEU A 213 -13.52 -0.76 1.45
N PRO A 214 -13.27 -0.91 0.15
CA PRO A 214 -13.06 -2.21 -0.44
C PRO A 214 -11.69 -2.79 -0.05
N SER A 215 -11.47 -4.07 -0.34
CA SER A 215 -10.15 -4.68 -0.25
C SER A 215 -9.10 -3.92 -1.06
N TYR A 216 -7.85 -3.91 -0.61
CA TYR A 216 -6.74 -3.33 -1.40
C TYR A 216 -6.61 -3.94 -2.81
N MET A 217 -7.06 -5.19 -2.99
CA MET A 217 -7.12 -5.83 -4.31
C MET A 217 -8.10 -5.14 -5.27
N TRP A 218 -9.06 -4.36 -4.76
CA TRP A 218 -9.90 -3.49 -5.58
C TRP A 218 -9.05 -2.45 -6.33
N ASN A 219 -8.15 -1.81 -5.63
CA ASN A 219 -7.22 -0.83 -6.20
C ASN A 219 -6.15 -1.51 -7.08
N VAL A 220 -5.68 -2.69 -6.70
CA VAL A 220 -4.73 -3.48 -7.48
C VAL A 220 -5.30 -3.87 -8.84
N ASN A 221 -6.56 -4.34 -8.89
CA ASN A 221 -7.21 -4.65 -10.16
C ASN A 221 -7.37 -3.41 -11.04
N GLY A 222 -7.75 -2.27 -10.45
CA GLY A 222 -7.82 -0.99 -11.17
C GLY A 222 -6.46 -0.58 -11.75
N TRP A 223 -5.41 -0.67 -10.96
CA TRP A 223 -4.04 -0.40 -11.39
C TRP A 223 -3.59 -1.33 -12.54
N LEU A 224 -3.84 -2.64 -12.41
CA LEU A 224 -3.50 -3.62 -13.45
C LEU A 224 -4.30 -3.37 -14.74
N CYS A 225 -5.59 -3.06 -14.64
CA CYS A 225 -6.39 -2.70 -15.80
C CYS A 225 -5.82 -1.45 -16.49
N ALA A 226 -5.52 -0.38 -15.76
CA ALA A 226 -4.91 0.83 -16.30
C ALA A 226 -3.57 0.54 -16.97
N LYS A 227 -2.68 -0.22 -16.31
CA LYS A 227 -1.36 -0.59 -16.83
C LYS A 227 -1.40 -1.43 -18.10
N LEU A 228 -2.36 -2.36 -18.20
CA LEU A 228 -2.52 -3.28 -19.32
C LEU A 228 -3.41 -2.72 -20.42
N GLY A 229 -3.99 -1.52 -20.24
CA GLY A 229 -4.90 -0.90 -21.22
C GLY A 229 -6.25 -1.61 -21.31
N LEU A 230 -6.73 -2.18 -20.20
CA LEU A 230 -8.01 -2.88 -20.11
C LEU A 230 -9.12 -1.94 -19.64
N THR A 231 -10.31 -2.09 -20.21
CA THR A 231 -11.50 -1.32 -19.85
C THR A 231 -12.33 -2.10 -18.82
N VAL A 232 -12.47 -1.58 -17.61
CA VAL A 232 -13.29 -2.20 -16.56
C VAL A 232 -14.77 -2.15 -16.97
N LYS A 233 -15.40 -3.32 -17.04
CA LYS A 233 -16.84 -3.48 -17.29
C LYS A 233 -17.61 -3.57 -16.00
N SER A 234 -17.13 -4.36 -15.04
CA SER A 234 -17.69 -4.49 -13.69
C SER A 234 -16.60 -4.88 -12.69
N GLN A 235 -16.79 -4.49 -11.44
CA GLN A 235 -15.93 -4.89 -10.35
C GLN A 235 -16.78 -5.24 -9.14
N THR A 236 -16.57 -6.43 -8.57
CA THR A 236 -17.34 -6.98 -7.45
C THR A 236 -16.41 -7.50 -6.38
N GLN A 237 -16.92 -7.61 -5.15
CA GLN A 237 -16.17 -8.17 -4.03
C GLN A 237 -17.03 -9.14 -3.25
N LYS A 238 -16.41 -10.24 -2.80
CA LYS A 238 -17.03 -11.23 -1.92
C LYS A 238 -16.09 -11.58 -0.77
N THR A 239 -16.63 -11.60 0.44
CA THR A 239 -15.91 -12.02 1.65
C THR A 239 -16.07 -13.52 1.85
N VAL A 240 -14.97 -14.25 1.99
CA VAL A 240 -14.95 -15.71 2.10
C VAL A 240 -14.23 -16.11 3.40
N PRO A 241 -14.88 -16.91 4.28
CA PRO A 241 -14.22 -17.40 5.48
C PRO A 241 -13.06 -18.33 5.13
N GLN A 242 -11.97 -18.22 5.87
CA GLN A 242 -10.86 -19.17 5.84
C GLN A 242 -11.05 -20.17 6.97
N THR A 243 -10.85 -21.46 6.71
CA THR A 243 -11.04 -22.53 7.70
C THR A 243 -9.92 -23.56 7.62
N TYR A 244 -9.77 -24.36 8.68
CA TYR A 244 -8.94 -25.57 8.67
C TYR A 244 -9.81 -26.80 9.05
N ASP A 245 -9.32 -27.96 8.69
CA ASP A 245 -9.87 -29.26 9.08
C ASP A 245 -9.34 -29.74 10.46
N LYS A 246 -8.50 -28.95 11.11
CA LYS A 246 -7.90 -29.20 12.43
C LYS A 246 -8.05 -27.96 13.33
N ASP A 247 -7.98 -28.19 14.65
CA ASP A 247 -7.96 -27.13 15.66
C ASP A 247 -6.65 -26.32 15.53
N ILE A 248 -6.74 -25.00 15.59
CA ILE A 248 -5.59 -24.08 15.54
C ILE A 248 -5.54 -23.26 16.82
N LYS A 249 -4.39 -23.26 17.51
CA LYS A 249 -4.16 -22.43 18.67
C LYS A 249 -3.85 -20.99 18.21
N SER A 250 -4.57 -20.02 18.78
CA SER A 250 -4.27 -18.61 18.61
C SER A 250 -3.80 -18.05 19.94
N ASP A 251 -2.53 -17.63 19.99
CA ASP A 251 -1.97 -16.99 21.19
C ASP A 251 -2.51 -15.55 21.34
N THR A 252 -2.74 -14.85 20.26
CA THR A 252 -3.27 -13.48 20.25
C THR A 252 -4.73 -13.43 20.72
N LEU A 253 -5.57 -14.38 20.29
CA LEU A 253 -6.96 -14.47 20.74
C LEU A 253 -7.08 -15.17 22.11
N GLY A 254 -6.02 -15.83 22.59
CA GLY A 254 -6.02 -16.61 23.83
C GLY A 254 -6.96 -17.83 23.79
N MET A 255 -7.22 -18.40 22.60
CA MET A 255 -8.17 -19.50 22.42
C MET A 255 -7.68 -20.52 21.39
N VAL A 256 -8.40 -21.63 21.34
CA VAL A 256 -8.28 -22.63 20.26
C VAL A 256 -9.42 -22.41 19.28
N VAL A 257 -9.08 -22.00 18.06
CA VAL A 257 -10.02 -21.89 16.94
C VAL A 257 -10.33 -23.32 16.46
N LYS A 258 -11.61 -23.71 16.50
CA LYS A 258 -12.03 -25.07 16.23
C LYS A 258 -12.02 -25.38 14.73
N ALA A 259 -11.76 -26.65 14.41
CA ALA A 259 -11.87 -27.15 13.05
C ALA A 259 -13.24 -26.80 12.44
N GLY A 260 -13.22 -26.31 11.20
CA GLY A 260 -14.43 -25.91 10.48
C GLY A 260 -15.03 -24.55 10.86
N THR A 261 -14.46 -23.84 11.86
CA THR A 261 -14.82 -22.44 12.15
C THR A 261 -13.89 -21.48 11.40
N ALA A 262 -14.25 -20.20 11.34
CA ALA A 262 -13.44 -19.20 10.65
C ALA A 262 -12.13 -18.95 11.40
N THR A 263 -11.01 -19.03 10.70
CA THR A 263 -9.69 -18.64 11.17
C THR A 263 -9.30 -17.24 10.70
N GLY A 264 -10.12 -16.66 9.85
CA GLY A 264 -9.97 -15.38 9.21
C GLY A 264 -10.80 -15.31 7.94
N MET A 265 -10.46 -14.38 7.06
CA MET A 265 -11.19 -14.17 5.80
C MET A 265 -10.26 -13.95 4.61
N SER A 266 -10.81 -14.08 3.42
CA SER A 266 -10.32 -13.40 2.22
C SER A 266 -11.41 -12.52 1.64
N ALA A 267 -11.03 -11.34 1.15
CA ALA A 267 -11.88 -10.53 0.29
C ALA A 267 -11.46 -10.80 -1.16
N VAL A 268 -12.31 -11.53 -1.89
CA VAL A 268 -12.09 -11.88 -3.30
C VAL A 268 -12.68 -10.78 -4.16
N VAL A 269 -11.84 -10.11 -4.95
CA VAL A 269 -12.25 -9.09 -5.91
C VAL A 269 -12.22 -9.67 -7.32
N THR A 270 -13.34 -9.58 -8.02
CA THR A 270 -13.46 -9.99 -9.43
C THR A 270 -13.72 -8.77 -10.29
N THR A 271 -12.88 -8.57 -11.29
CA THR A 271 -13.01 -7.50 -12.29
C THR A 271 -13.17 -8.11 -13.67
N GLU A 272 -14.30 -7.86 -14.30
CA GLU A 272 -14.55 -8.20 -15.70
C GLU A 272 -14.17 -7.03 -16.59
N THR A 273 -13.56 -7.31 -17.75
CA THR A 273 -13.16 -6.27 -18.70
C THR A 273 -13.90 -6.41 -20.04
N GLU A 274 -14.00 -5.32 -20.78
CA GLU A 274 -14.60 -5.32 -22.13
C GLU A 274 -13.82 -6.19 -23.11
N GLU A 275 -12.51 -6.36 -22.88
CA GLU A 275 -11.61 -7.20 -23.67
C GLU A 275 -11.78 -8.69 -23.37
N GLY A 276 -12.65 -9.06 -22.44
CA GLY A 276 -12.94 -10.45 -22.06
C GLY A 276 -11.89 -11.09 -21.18
N ILE A 277 -11.05 -10.29 -20.51
CA ILE A 277 -10.08 -10.76 -19.51
C ILE A 277 -10.69 -10.55 -18.12
N THR A 278 -10.63 -11.59 -17.28
CA THR A 278 -11.08 -11.50 -15.89
C THR A 278 -9.87 -11.37 -14.94
N LEU A 279 -9.91 -10.42 -14.01
CA LEU A 279 -8.98 -10.37 -12.89
C LEU A 279 -9.69 -10.87 -11.62
N GLU A 280 -9.13 -11.89 -10.96
CA GLU A 280 -9.64 -12.44 -9.69
C GLU A 280 -8.52 -12.43 -8.66
N THR A 281 -8.62 -11.52 -7.69
CA THR A 281 -7.55 -11.29 -6.73
C THR A 281 -8.07 -11.29 -5.30
N GLN A 282 -7.23 -11.66 -4.34
CA GLN A 282 -7.61 -11.71 -2.93
C GLN A 282 -6.44 -11.43 -1.98
N CYS A 283 -6.75 -10.78 -0.86
CA CYS A 283 -5.91 -10.77 0.32
C CYS A 283 -6.49 -11.78 1.33
N ILE A 284 -5.66 -12.70 1.81
CA ILE A 284 -6.03 -13.74 2.76
C ILE A 284 -5.42 -13.38 4.11
N GLY A 285 -6.23 -12.91 5.03
CA GLY A 285 -5.84 -12.66 6.42
C GLY A 285 -6.45 -13.73 7.33
N LYS A 286 -5.61 -14.54 7.98
CA LYS A 286 -6.07 -15.63 8.86
C LYS A 286 -5.06 -15.89 9.98
N VAL A 287 -5.51 -16.54 11.06
CA VAL A 287 -4.62 -17.18 12.02
C VAL A 287 -3.89 -18.32 11.34
N TYR A 288 -2.56 -18.33 11.40
CA TYR A 288 -1.74 -19.33 10.74
C TYR A 288 -1.62 -20.63 11.55
N SER A 289 -1.57 -21.74 10.84
CA SER A 289 -1.05 -22.99 11.36
C SER A 289 0.49 -22.99 11.33
N GLU A 290 1.13 -23.98 11.91
CA GLU A 290 2.59 -24.14 11.88
C GLU A 290 3.16 -24.30 10.45
N GLU A 291 2.33 -24.72 9.49
CA GLU A 291 2.72 -24.95 8.10
C GLU A 291 2.54 -23.71 7.21
N ASP A 292 1.78 -22.70 7.69
CA ASP A 292 1.51 -21.48 6.93
C ASP A 292 2.67 -20.50 7.00
N PHE A 293 2.73 -19.65 6.00
CA PHE A 293 3.64 -18.52 5.93
C PHE A 293 3.11 -17.51 4.92
N ASP A 294 3.60 -16.28 4.99
CA ASP A 294 3.25 -15.23 4.04
C ASP A 294 3.62 -15.64 2.62
N LYS A 295 2.65 -15.56 1.73
CA LYS A 295 2.77 -15.99 0.34
C LYS A 295 2.14 -14.97 -0.59
N ASN A 296 2.81 -14.69 -1.69
CA ASN A 296 2.25 -13.91 -2.79
C ASN A 296 2.30 -14.78 -4.06
N GLU A 297 1.13 -15.12 -4.60
CA GLU A 297 1.00 -16.06 -5.72
C GLU A 297 0.13 -15.46 -6.81
N TRP A 298 0.63 -15.49 -8.05
CA TRP A 298 -0.06 -14.98 -9.22
C TRP A 298 -0.02 -15.98 -10.36
N THR A 299 -1.16 -16.16 -11.02
CA THR A 299 -1.29 -17.02 -12.20
C THR A 299 -1.91 -16.23 -13.33
N ILE A 300 -1.24 -16.20 -14.47
CA ILE A 300 -1.79 -15.71 -15.73
C ILE A 300 -2.23 -16.93 -16.52
N GLU A 301 -3.53 -17.06 -16.73
CA GLU A 301 -4.14 -18.11 -17.55
C GLU A 301 -4.24 -17.60 -18.98
N GLY A 302 -3.73 -18.38 -19.94
CA GLY A 302 -3.69 -17.99 -21.34
C GLY A 302 -2.76 -18.85 -22.17
N GLU A 303 -2.03 -18.25 -23.08
CA GLU A 303 -1.07 -18.93 -23.95
C GLU A 303 0.30 -18.20 -23.89
N PRO A 304 1.31 -18.77 -23.20
CA PRO A 304 1.21 -19.89 -22.24
C PRO A 304 0.63 -19.48 -20.88
N ASN A 305 0.27 -20.45 -20.04
CA ASN A 305 0.01 -20.22 -18.63
C ASN A 305 1.32 -19.94 -17.88
N ILE A 306 1.28 -18.98 -16.93
CA ILE A 306 2.43 -18.64 -16.10
C ILE A 306 1.99 -18.56 -14.64
N THR A 307 2.75 -19.15 -13.73
CA THR A 307 2.56 -18.97 -12.28
C THR A 307 3.84 -18.41 -11.66
N LEU A 308 3.69 -17.38 -10.85
CA LEU A 308 4.73 -16.76 -10.05
C LEU A 308 4.40 -16.93 -8.56
N ILE A 309 5.37 -17.36 -7.77
CA ILE A 309 5.21 -17.53 -6.33
C ILE A 309 6.38 -16.84 -5.62
N ILE A 310 6.04 -16.02 -4.63
CA ILE A 310 7.00 -15.36 -3.74
C ILE A 310 6.66 -15.81 -2.32
N ASN A 311 7.58 -16.54 -1.71
CA ASN A 311 7.43 -17.07 -0.37
C ASN A 311 8.15 -16.19 0.65
N ARG A 312 7.51 -15.96 1.81
CA ARG A 312 8.07 -15.25 2.97
C ARG A 312 8.66 -13.87 2.61
N PRO A 313 7.92 -13.00 1.91
CA PRO A 313 8.44 -11.67 1.57
C PRO A 313 8.67 -10.84 2.85
N SER A 314 9.82 -10.17 2.94
CA SER A 314 10.07 -9.14 3.96
C SER A 314 9.32 -7.85 3.60
N THR A 315 8.00 -7.83 3.80
CA THR A 315 7.12 -6.77 3.29
C THR A 315 7.53 -5.37 3.74
N VAL A 316 8.02 -5.21 4.97
CA VAL A 316 8.48 -3.92 5.51
C VAL A 316 9.68 -3.38 4.73
N GLU A 317 10.73 -4.16 4.61
CA GLU A 317 11.95 -3.77 3.90
C GLU A 317 11.71 -3.57 2.41
N LEU A 318 10.91 -4.45 1.80
CA LEU A 318 10.56 -4.35 0.38
C LEU A 318 9.72 -3.10 0.08
N THR A 319 8.77 -2.75 0.96
CA THR A 319 8.00 -1.50 0.86
C THR A 319 8.92 -0.29 0.95
N CYS A 320 9.78 -0.22 1.96
CA CYS A 320 10.67 0.91 2.17
C CYS A 320 11.68 1.07 1.03
N ALA A 321 12.23 -0.04 0.53
CA ALA A 321 13.15 -0.02 -0.60
C ALA A 321 12.47 0.45 -1.90
N SER A 322 11.24 0.00 -2.16
CA SER A 322 10.44 0.43 -3.31
C SER A 322 10.18 1.94 -3.27
N VAL A 323 9.73 2.45 -2.13
CA VAL A 323 9.47 3.89 -1.93
C VAL A 323 10.74 4.73 -2.17
N VAL A 324 11.88 4.32 -1.59
CA VAL A 324 13.12 5.08 -1.74
C VAL A 324 13.67 5.03 -3.16
N ASN A 325 13.61 3.88 -3.83
CA ASN A 325 14.01 3.78 -5.24
C ASN A 325 13.08 4.58 -6.17
N ARG A 326 11.82 4.83 -5.79
CA ARG A 326 10.82 5.61 -6.54
C ARG A 326 11.01 7.12 -6.43
N ILE A 327 11.76 7.61 -5.44
CA ILE A 327 11.95 9.05 -5.21
C ILE A 327 12.29 9.84 -6.48
N PRO A 328 13.29 9.43 -7.30
CA PRO A 328 13.60 10.19 -8.52
C PRO A 328 12.45 10.18 -9.54
N ASP A 329 11.68 9.08 -9.63
CA ASP A 329 10.56 9.00 -10.56
C ASP A 329 9.44 9.97 -10.16
N VAL A 330 9.18 10.10 -8.85
CA VAL A 330 8.19 11.06 -8.32
C VAL A 330 8.62 12.50 -8.57
N ILE A 331 9.88 12.84 -8.29
CA ILE A 331 10.41 14.20 -8.51
C ILE A 331 10.38 14.59 -9.99
N ASN A 332 10.62 13.63 -10.88
CA ASN A 332 10.63 13.85 -12.34
C ASN A 332 9.23 13.73 -12.99
N SER A 333 8.20 13.40 -12.23
CA SER A 333 6.87 13.15 -12.76
C SER A 333 6.11 14.45 -13.06
N LYS A 334 5.00 14.34 -13.80
CA LYS A 334 4.07 15.46 -14.00
C LYS A 334 3.39 15.83 -12.69
N ALA A 335 2.95 17.08 -12.58
CA ALA A 335 2.16 17.53 -11.43
C ALA A 335 0.80 16.83 -11.35
N GLY A 336 0.35 16.55 -10.14
CA GLY A 336 -0.93 15.93 -9.83
C GLY A 336 -0.81 14.72 -8.91
N TYR A 337 -1.92 14.01 -8.71
CA TYR A 337 -1.89 12.66 -8.17
C TYR A 337 -1.53 11.70 -9.31
N VAL A 338 -0.33 11.15 -9.27
CA VAL A 338 0.19 10.30 -10.36
C VAL A 338 0.41 8.90 -9.84
N PRO A 339 -0.48 7.94 -10.16
CA PRO A 339 -0.28 6.55 -9.77
C PRO A 339 0.93 5.94 -10.49
N THR A 340 1.51 4.88 -9.89
CA THR A 340 2.81 4.35 -10.35
C THR A 340 2.76 3.62 -11.69
N GLU A 341 1.58 3.22 -12.19
CA GLU A 341 1.47 2.66 -13.56
C GLU A 341 1.85 3.67 -14.65
N GLU A 342 1.74 4.98 -14.35
CA GLU A 342 2.15 6.05 -15.25
C GLU A 342 3.66 6.40 -15.13
N MET A 343 4.34 5.99 -14.06
CA MET A 343 5.74 6.35 -13.79
C MET A 343 6.78 5.44 -14.46
N GLY A 344 6.35 4.41 -15.17
CA GLY A 344 7.25 3.40 -15.71
C GLY A 344 7.72 2.38 -14.68
N GLU A 345 8.66 1.51 -15.09
CA GLU A 345 9.18 0.44 -14.24
C GLU A 345 10.05 1.00 -13.11
N LEU A 346 9.91 0.41 -11.90
CA LEU A 346 10.78 0.72 -10.80
C LEU A 346 12.13 0.03 -10.98
N ASN A 347 13.21 0.81 -11.00
CA ASN A 347 14.56 0.29 -11.16
C ASN A 347 15.38 0.45 -9.86
N TYR A 348 16.26 -0.51 -9.60
CA TYR A 348 17.26 -0.38 -8.55
C TYR A 348 18.20 0.80 -8.82
N ARG A 349 18.32 1.71 -7.85
CA ARG A 349 19.18 2.89 -7.97
C ARG A 349 20.56 2.57 -7.41
N ILE A 350 21.52 2.33 -8.29
CA ILE A 350 22.91 2.01 -7.90
C ILE A 350 23.74 3.27 -7.58
N LYS A 351 23.42 4.38 -8.22
CA LYS A 351 24.06 5.67 -7.99
C LYS A 351 23.25 6.48 -6.96
N PRO A 352 23.81 7.57 -6.41
CA PRO A 352 23.07 8.50 -5.58
C PRO A 352 21.78 9.02 -6.25
N LEU A 353 20.73 9.23 -5.45
CA LEU A 353 19.39 9.60 -5.93
C LEU A 353 19.40 10.84 -6.83
N ASN A 354 20.24 11.84 -6.52
CA ASN A 354 20.35 13.08 -7.29
C ASN A 354 20.82 12.87 -8.73
N GLU A 355 21.55 11.79 -9.03
CA GLU A 355 21.97 11.50 -10.41
C GLU A 355 20.82 11.04 -11.32
N TYR A 356 19.67 10.70 -10.73
CA TYR A 356 18.46 10.29 -11.46
C TYR A 356 17.39 11.38 -11.52
N VAL A 357 17.58 12.51 -10.80
CA VAL A 357 16.70 13.68 -10.85
C VAL A 357 17.13 14.58 -12.01
N LYS A 358 16.14 14.99 -12.85
CA LYS A 358 16.35 15.79 -14.06
C LYS A 358 16.18 17.28 -13.79
#